data_36374f10dc313fee174d7802015db3c0
#
_entry.id   36374f10dc313fee174d7802015db3c0
#
_cell.length_a   1.000
_cell.length_b   1.000
_cell.length_c   1.000
_cell.angle_alpha   90.00
_cell.angle_beta   90.00
_cell.angle_gamma   90.00
#
_symmetry.space_group_name_H-M   'P 1'
#
loop_
_entity.id
_entity.type
_entity.pdbx_description
1 polymer ?
#
loop_
_entity_poly.entity_id
_entity_poly.type
_entity_poly.pdbx_seq_one_letter_code
_entity_poly.pdbx_strand_id
1 'polypeptide(L)'
;IASTVGYLPFDFRKQQWADEKSFQWKIMPICQGMLPELVEAGEKIGVVSNKASLETGILEGTPVIASGSDKACEVLGTGCIDEKIANFSYGSLATVNVSSSNYQEALRFHPAYPGVIPSTYNIEMMLQRGFWMISWFKNEFGDTERQLAKTKNTSAETLLNQLLRSVSAGSDGLMLQPYWSPSNGDGDETRGAIIGFNELHT
;
A
#
# COMPACT_ATOMS: atom_id res chain seq x y z
N ILE A 1 -16.87 -5.48 2.57
CA ILE A 1 -15.89 -5.68 3.68
C ILE A 1 -14.49 -5.32 3.20
N ALA A 2 -13.98 -5.94 2.14
CA ALA A 2 -12.61 -5.70 1.66
C ALA A 2 -12.30 -4.25 1.19
N SER A 3 -13.30 -3.39 1.07
CA SER A 3 -13.13 -1.95 0.80
C SER A 3 -13.06 -1.11 2.08
N THR A 4 -13.24 -1.71 3.25
CA THR A 4 -13.21 -0.99 4.52
C THR A 4 -11.78 -0.73 4.94
N VAL A 5 -11.41 0.55 4.90
CA VAL A 5 -10.06 1.03 5.23
C VAL A 5 -10.16 2.30 6.06
N GLY A 6 -9.12 2.60 6.83
CA GLY A 6 -9.03 3.83 7.60
C GLY A 6 -9.69 3.77 8.97
N TYR A 7 -10.05 4.95 9.51
CA TYR A 7 -10.49 5.14 10.90
C TYR A 7 -12.00 5.09 11.08
N LEU A 8 -12.72 4.49 10.16
CA LEU A 8 -14.16 4.24 10.34
C LEU A 8 -14.39 3.38 11.58
N PRO A 9 -15.59 3.43 12.21
CA PRO A 9 -15.91 2.60 13.36
C PRO A 9 -16.06 1.12 12.95
N PHE A 10 -14.96 0.51 12.53
CA PHE A 10 -14.86 -0.85 12.02
C PHE A 10 -13.97 -1.71 12.93
N ASP A 11 -14.45 -2.89 13.28
CA ASP A 11 -13.67 -3.91 13.98
C ASP A 11 -12.91 -4.76 12.95
N PHE A 12 -11.67 -4.42 12.70
CA PHE A 12 -10.82 -5.09 11.71
C PHE A 12 -10.63 -6.58 12.01
N ARG A 13 -10.61 -6.94 13.29
CA ARG A 13 -10.42 -8.34 13.70
C ARG A 13 -11.64 -9.19 13.40
N LYS A 14 -12.84 -8.64 13.59
CA LYS A 14 -14.10 -9.32 13.32
C LYS A 14 -14.64 -9.07 11.93
N GLN A 15 -14.04 -8.15 11.19
CA GLN A 15 -14.46 -7.70 9.87
C GLN A 15 -15.93 -7.24 9.84
N GLN A 16 -16.31 -6.45 10.82
CA GLN A 16 -17.67 -5.91 10.96
C GLN A 16 -17.65 -4.48 11.53
N TRP A 17 -18.77 -3.78 11.45
CA TRP A 17 -18.88 -2.50 12.15
C TRP A 17 -18.65 -2.69 13.65
N ALA A 18 -17.98 -1.72 14.27
CA ALA A 18 -17.66 -1.77 15.69
C ALA A 18 -18.94 -1.87 16.54
N ASP A 19 -18.85 -2.57 17.65
CA ASP A 19 -19.93 -2.66 18.64
C ASP A 19 -20.41 -1.26 19.06
N GLU A 20 -21.71 -1.08 19.26
CA GLU A 20 -22.34 0.20 19.63
C GLU A 20 -21.69 0.88 20.85
N LYS A 21 -21.13 0.09 21.77
CA LYS A 21 -20.43 0.59 22.95
C LYS A 21 -18.97 0.95 22.69
N SER A 22 -18.47 0.70 21.50
CA SER A 22 -17.06 1.02 21.15
C SER A 22 -16.79 2.51 21.30
N PHE A 23 -15.60 2.84 21.81
CA PHE A 23 -15.14 4.24 21.88
C PHE A 23 -15.04 4.91 20.51
N GLN A 24 -14.90 4.16 19.44
CA GLN A 24 -14.82 4.65 18.07
C GLN A 24 -16.03 5.51 17.70
N TRP A 25 -17.24 5.16 18.16
CA TRP A 25 -18.44 5.96 17.95
C TRP A 25 -18.43 7.31 18.66
N LYS A 26 -17.60 7.45 19.71
CA LYS A 26 -17.48 8.72 20.45
C LYS A 26 -16.60 9.73 19.74
N ILE A 27 -15.64 9.26 18.94
CA ILE A 27 -14.69 10.11 18.21
C ILE A 27 -15.13 10.38 16.76
N MET A 28 -16.09 9.60 16.25
CA MET A 28 -16.62 9.76 14.90
C MET A 28 -17.98 10.46 14.94
N PRO A 29 -18.17 11.61 14.28
CA PRO A 29 -19.43 12.35 14.29
C PRO A 29 -20.47 11.73 13.35
N ILE A 30 -20.65 10.42 13.41
CA ILE A 30 -21.58 9.65 12.59
C ILE A 30 -22.40 8.71 13.46
N CYS A 31 -23.57 8.29 13.01
CA CYS A 31 -24.37 7.27 13.64
C CYS A 31 -24.42 6.00 12.78
N GLN A 32 -24.71 4.87 13.42
CA GLN A 32 -24.68 3.56 12.75
C GLN A 32 -25.64 3.51 11.53
N GLY A 33 -26.79 4.16 11.59
CA GLY A 33 -27.71 4.21 10.47
C GLY A 33 -27.22 4.97 9.22
N MET A 34 -26.06 5.64 9.30
CA MET A 34 -25.40 6.28 8.15
C MET A 34 -24.44 5.32 7.41
N LEU A 35 -24.15 4.17 7.99
CA LEU A 35 -23.23 3.20 7.40
C LEU A 35 -23.97 2.20 6.52
N PRO A 36 -23.37 1.78 5.41
CA PRO A 36 -23.96 0.78 4.54
C PRO A 36 -23.91 -0.63 5.15
N GLU A 37 -24.72 -1.51 4.62
CA GLU A 37 -24.57 -2.95 4.88
C GLU A 37 -23.20 -3.46 4.39
N LEU A 38 -22.60 -4.36 5.14
CA LEU A 38 -21.34 -5.00 4.78
C LEU A 38 -21.61 -6.29 4.01
N VAL A 39 -20.98 -6.41 2.85
CA VAL A 39 -21.02 -7.61 2.01
C VAL A 39 -19.60 -8.10 1.73
N GLU A 40 -19.45 -9.40 1.52
CA GLU A 40 -18.16 -9.98 1.17
C GLU A 40 -17.71 -9.59 -0.23
N ALA A 41 -16.40 -9.53 -0.46
CA ALA A 41 -15.86 -9.35 -1.79
C ALA A 41 -16.22 -10.54 -2.69
N GLY A 42 -16.60 -10.26 -3.93
CA GLY A 42 -17.10 -11.27 -4.87
C GLY A 42 -18.62 -11.46 -4.83
N GLU A 43 -19.32 -10.97 -3.82
CA GLU A 43 -20.78 -11.04 -3.75
C GLU A 43 -21.46 -10.05 -4.69
N LYS A 44 -22.61 -10.45 -5.22
CA LYS A 44 -23.45 -9.60 -6.05
C LYS A 44 -24.23 -8.62 -5.18
N ILE A 45 -24.00 -7.32 -5.37
CA ILE A 45 -24.67 -6.24 -4.65
C ILE A 45 -25.86 -5.65 -5.43
N GLY A 46 -26.00 -6.01 -6.71
CA GLY A 46 -27.09 -5.49 -7.54
C GLY A 46 -26.90 -5.81 -9.01
N VAL A 47 -27.62 -5.07 -9.84
CA VAL A 47 -27.49 -5.10 -11.30
C VAL A 47 -27.54 -3.68 -11.85
N VAL A 48 -26.99 -3.48 -13.03
CA VAL A 48 -27.08 -2.22 -13.77
C VAL A 48 -28.56 -1.95 -14.11
N SER A 49 -29.10 -0.83 -13.66
CA SER A 49 -30.44 -0.40 -13.92
C SER A 49 -30.64 0.12 -15.38
N ASN A 50 -31.85 0.16 -15.87
CA ASN A 50 -32.15 0.76 -17.17
C ASN A 50 -31.62 2.20 -17.29
N LYS A 51 -31.82 3.03 -16.27
CA LYS A 51 -31.30 4.40 -16.25
C LYS A 51 -29.77 4.43 -16.38
N ALA A 52 -29.03 3.62 -15.60
CA ALA A 52 -27.59 3.55 -15.67
C ALA A 52 -27.13 3.04 -17.03
N SER A 53 -27.82 2.05 -17.60
CA SER A 53 -27.54 1.53 -18.94
C SER A 53 -27.63 2.62 -20.01
N LEU A 54 -28.67 3.43 -19.97
CA LEU A 54 -28.84 4.55 -20.91
C LEU A 54 -27.75 5.63 -20.77
N GLU A 55 -27.29 5.89 -19.54
CA GLU A 55 -26.28 6.92 -19.26
C GLU A 55 -24.88 6.46 -19.59
N THR A 56 -24.55 5.17 -19.39
CA THR A 56 -23.17 4.64 -19.46
C THR A 56 -22.89 3.74 -20.67
N GLY A 57 -23.93 3.22 -21.32
CA GLY A 57 -23.83 2.21 -22.36
C GLY A 57 -23.57 0.78 -21.85
N ILE A 58 -23.46 0.56 -20.52
CA ILE A 58 -23.34 -0.78 -19.96
C ILE A 58 -24.68 -1.48 -20.03
N LEU A 59 -24.70 -2.74 -20.45
CA LEU A 59 -25.93 -3.50 -20.63
C LEU A 59 -26.76 -3.59 -19.35
N GLU A 60 -28.06 -3.29 -19.44
CA GLU A 60 -28.99 -3.47 -18.33
C GLU A 60 -28.96 -4.91 -17.81
N GLY A 61 -29.07 -5.09 -16.51
CA GLY A 61 -29.00 -6.41 -15.87
C GLY A 61 -27.60 -6.94 -15.64
N THR A 62 -26.54 -6.25 -16.11
CA THR A 62 -25.14 -6.65 -15.81
C THR A 62 -24.94 -6.70 -14.30
N PRO A 63 -24.41 -7.82 -13.73
CA PRO A 63 -24.17 -7.92 -12.29
C PRO A 63 -23.17 -6.88 -11.80
N VAL A 64 -23.50 -6.23 -10.68
CA VAL A 64 -22.57 -5.38 -9.91
C VAL A 64 -22.06 -6.18 -8.75
N ILE A 65 -20.75 -6.36 -8.68
CA ILE A 65 -20.08 -7.23 -7.71
C ILE A 65 -19.32 -6.38 -6.70
N ALA A 66 -19.39 -6.74 -5.41
CA ALA A 66 -18.58 -6.13 -4.38
C ALA A 66 -17.08 -6.41 -4.64
N SER A 67 -16.26 -5.40 -4.56
CA SER A 67 -14.81 -5.51 -4.74
C SER A 67 -14.07 -5.17 -3.45
N GLY A 68 -12.75 -5.09 -3.50
CA GLY A 68 -11.88 -4.63 -2.43
C GLY A 68 -11.43 -3.19 -2.62
N SER A 69 -10.67 -2.67 -1.66
CA SER A 69 -9.88 -1.46 -1.86
C SER A 69 -8.86 -1.66 -2.98
N ASP A 70 -8.34 -0.57 -3.54
CA ASP A 70 -7.29 -0.61 -4.55
C ASP A 70 -6.10 -1.45 -4.07
N LYS A 71 -5.64 -1.23 -2.84
CA LYS A 71 -4.54 -1.99 -2.23
C LYS A 71 -4.87 -3.48 -2.05
N ALA A 72 -6.07 -3.82 -1.59
CA ALA A 72 -6.48 -5.22 -1.43
C ALA A 72 -6.56 -5.94 -2.80
N CYS A 73 -7.03 -5.25 -3.84
CA CYS A 73 -7.05 -5.77 -5.21
C CYS A 73 -5.64 -5.90 -5.79
N GLU A 74 -4.74 -4.95 -5.52
CA GLU A 74 -3.33 -5.02 -5.91
C GLU A 74 -2.64 -6.25 -5.30
N VAL A 75 -2.81 -6.48 -4.00
CA VAL A 75 -2.25 -7.64 -3.28
C VAL A 75 -2.74 -8.94 -3.91
N LEU A 76 -4.04 -9.07 -4.19
CA LEU A 76 -4.58 -10.23 -4.89
C LEU A 76 -4.02 -10.37 -6.31
N GLY A 77 -3.95 -9.27 -7.06
CA GLY A 77 -3.49 -9.24 -8.45
C GLY A 77 -2.04 -9.69 -8.63
N THR A 78 -1.19 -9.54 -7.61
CA THR A 78 0.19 -10.04 -7.60
C THR A 78 0.30 -11.51 -7.20
N GLY A 79 -0.82 -12.17 -6.88
CA GLY A 79 -0.84 -13.56 -6.42
C GLY A 79 -0.44 -13.74 -4.95
N CYS A 80 -0.42 -12.65 -4.17
CA CYS A 80 -0.18 -12.70 -2.72
C CYS A 80 -1.46 -13.16 -2.00
N ILE A 81 -1.65 -14.48 -1.95
CA ILE A 81 -2.88 -15.12 -1.44
C ILE A 81 -2.68 -15.86 -0.12
N ASP A 82 -1.45 -16.00 0.32
CA ASP A 82 -1.08 -16.66 1.57
C ASP A 82 0.19 -16.04 2.18
N GLU A 83 0.63 -16.57 3.33
CA GLU A 83 1.78 -16.07 4.09
C GLU A 83 3.15 -16.38 3.45
N LYS A 84 3.19 -17.12 2.35
CA LYS A 84 4.44 -17.50 1.66
C LYS A 84 4.85 -16.52 0.57
N ILE A 85 3.93 -15.64 0.18
CA ILE A 85 4.14 -14.66 -0.89
C ILE A 85 3.98 -13.26 -0.29
N ALA A 86 4.95 -12.39 -0.53
CA ALA A 86 4.86 -10.98 -0.17
C ALA A 86 4.69 -10.12 -1.44
N ASN A 87 3.78 -9.16 -1.36
CA ASN A 87 3.64 -8.11 -2.37
C ASN A 87 4.49 -6.91 -1.96
N PHE A 88 5.30 -6.41 -2.88
CA PHE A 88 6.04 -5.14 -2.75
C PHE A 88 5.44 -4.11 -3.69
N SER A 89 4.92 -3.03 -3.15
CA SER A 89 4.37 -1.91 -3.91
C SER A 89 5.26 -0.69 -3.78
N TYR A 90 5.55 -0.05 -4.91
CA TYR A 90 6.40 1.13 -4.98
C TYR A 90 5.65 2.28 -5.67
N GLY A 91 4.65 2.83 -5.01
CA GLY A 91 3.93 4.02 -5.44
C GLY A 91 4.47 5.30 -4.78
N SER A 92 3.59 6.17 -4.37
CA SER A 92 3.92 7.34 -3.53
C SER A 92 4.50 6.92 -2.18
N LEU A 93 4.00 5.81 -1.65
CA LEU A 93 4.55 5.07 -0.52
C LEU A 93 5.18 3.78 -1.02
N ALA A 94 6.15 3.24 -0.29
CA ALA A 94 6.60 1.87 -0.48
C ALA A 94 5.95 0.99 0.58
N THR A 95 5.30 -0.10 0.16
CA THR A 95 4.61 -1.01 1.07
C THR A 95 5.02 -2.45 0.84
N VAL A 96 5.00 -3.22 1.92
CA VAL A 96 5.12 -4.68 1.89
C VAL A 96 3.83 -5.24 2.47
N ASN A 97 3.19 -6.13 1.73
CA ASN A 97 1.94 -6.76 2.13
C ASN A 97 2.09 -8.27 2.14
N VAL A 98 1.46 -8.91 3.11
CA VAL A 98 1.31 -10.36 3.21
C VAL A 98 -0.16 -10.66 3.49
N SER A 99 -0.73 -11.66 2.81
CA SER A 99 -2.09 -12.12 3.06
C SER A 99 -2.09 -13.26 4.08
N SER A 100 -2.96 -13.20 5.08
CA SER A 100 -3.07 -14.22 6.15
C SER A 100 -4.53 -14.52 6.48
N SER A 101 -4.82 -15.75 6.88
CA SER A 101 -6.10 -16.12 7.48
C SER A 101 -6.20 -15.72 8.96
N ASN A 102 -5.08 -15.33 9.57
CA ASN A 102 -5.02 -14.92 10.95
C ASN A 102 -4.82 -13.41 11.07
N TYR A 103 -5.60 -12.76 11.94
CA TYR A 103 -5.41 -11.34 12.24
C TYR A 103 -4.09 -11.11 12.97
N GLN A 104 -3.23 -10.29 12.39
CA GLN A 104 -1.98 -9.83 12.99
C GLN A 104 -1.73 -8.37 12.62
N GLU A 105 -1.17 -7.61 13.55
CA GLU A 105 -0.71 -6.24 13.30
C GLU A 105 0.79 -6.26 13.06
N ALA A 106 1.24 -5.74 11.91
CA ALA A 106 2.66 -5.61 11.61
C ALA A 106 3.35 -4.65 12.61
N LEU A 107 2.67 -3.59 12.97
CA LEU A 107 3.07 -2.60 13.97
C LEU A 107 1.90 -2.33 14.91
N ARG A 108 2.20 -1.95 16.13
CA ARG A 108 1.19 -1.59 17.12
C ARG A 108 0.32 -0.43 16.59
N PHE A 109 -0.99 -0.57 16.71
CA PHE A 109 -1.99 0.39 16.20
C PHE A 109 -2.08 0.52 14.67
N HIS A 110 -1.48 -0.41 13.93
CA HIS A 110 -1.66 -0.54 12.48
C HIS A 110 -2.45 -1.82 12.22
N PRO A 111 -3.78 -1.74 12.16
CA PRO A 111 -4.61 -2.92 11.98
C PRO A 111 -4.38 -3.53 10.59
N ALA A 112 -4.33 -4.85 10.54
CA ALA A 112 -4.47 -5.55 9.27
C ALA A 112 -5.87 -5.29 8.72
N TYR A 113 -5.96 -4.96 7.45
CA TYR A 113 -7.25 -4.69 6.80
C TYR A 113 -7.78 -5.92 6.07
N PRO A 114 -9.11 -6.00 5.81
CA PRO A 114 -9.71 -7.14 5.15
C PRO A 114 -9.12 -7.38 3.76
N GLY A 115 -8.78 -8.62 3.45
CA GLY A 115 -8.38 -9.05 2.12
C GLY A 115 -9.57 -9.19 1.17
N VAL A 116 -9.31 -9.33 -0.13
CA VAL A 116 -10.34 -9.60 -1.15
C VAL A 116 -10.83 -11.06 -1.06
N ILE A 117 -9.97 -11.98 -0.65
CA ILE A 117 -10.39 -13.35 -0.33
C ILE A 117 -11.15 -13.30 1.00
N PRO A 118 -12.40 -13.79 1.05
CA PRO A 118 -13.19 -13.76 2.27
C PRO A 118 -12.47 -14.35 3.49
N SER A 119 -12.65 -13.74 4.65
CA SER A 119 -12.03 -14.15 5.91
C SER A 119 -10.50 -14.09 5.92
N THR A 120 -9.88 -13.31 5.04
CA THR A 120 -8.44 -13.03 5.07
C THR A 120 -8.15 -11.59 5.48
N TYR A 121 -6.90 -11.36 5.85
CA TYR A 121 -6.35 -10.07 6.26
C TYR A 121 -5.12 -9.75 5.45
N ASN A 122 -4.97 -8.51 5.05
CA ASN A 122 -3.72 -7.99 4.51
C ASN A 122 -2.94 -7.31 5.64
N ILE A 123 -1.80 -7.86 5.95
CA ILE A 123 -0.84 -7.31 6.93
C ILE A 123 0.10 -6.41 6.15
N GLU A 124 0.12 -5.12 6.47
CA GLU A 124 0.89 -4.13 5.72
C GLU A 124 1.93 -3.44 6.60
N MET A 125 3.13 -3.29 6.05
CA MET A 125 4.13 -2.33 6.51
C MET A 125 4.37 -1.30 5.43
N MET A 126 4.46 -0.02 5.82
CA MET A 126 4.70 1.04 4.85
C MET A 126 5.87 1.93 5.24
N LEU A 127 6.56 2.42 4.22
CA LEU A 127 7.52 3.52 4.28
C LEU A 127 6.89 4.76 3.66
N GLN A 128 7.00 5.88 4.32
CA GLN A 128 6.35 7.15 3.91
C GLN A 128 6.90 7.74 2.61
N ARG A 129 7.85 7.09 1.97
CA ARG A 129 8.38 7.45 0.66
C ARG A 129 8.62 6.21 -0.19
N GLY A 130 8.09 6.25 -1.41
CA GLY A 130 8.27 5.20 -2.41
C GLY A 130 9.21 5.63 -3.54
N PHE A 131 8.79 5.50 -4.80
CA PHE A 131 9.58 5.82 -5.99
C PHE A 131 10.08 7.26 -6.05
N TRP A 132 9.45 8.17 -5.36
CA TRP A 132 9.93 9.53 -5.17
C TRP A 132 11.39 9.57 -4.67
N MET A 133 11.78 8.66 -3.80
CA MET A 133 13.16 8.56 -3.29
C MET A 133 14.19 8.29 -4.39
N ILE A 134 13.83 7.50 -5.40
CA ILE A 134 14.69 7.25 -6.57
C ILE A 134 14.91 8.55 -7.36
N SER A 135 13.85 9.31 -7.57
CA SER A 135 13.95 10.60 -8.24
C SER A 135 14.77 11.60 -7.44
N TRP A 136 14.58 11.63 -6.12
CA TRP A 136 15.40 12.44 -5.22
C TRP A 136 16.87 12.03 -5.31
N PHE A 137 17.19 10.75 -5.14
CA PHE A 137 18.57 10.25 -5.23
C PHE A 137 19.23 10.62 -6.57
N LYS A 138 18.54 10.40 -7.67
CA LYS A 138 19.01 10.75 -9.01
C LYS A 138 19.32 12.24 -9.14
N ASN A 139 18.49 13.10 -8.54
CA ASN A 139 18.66 14.55 -8.63
C ASN A 139 19.82 15.05 -7.78
N GLU A 140 20.02 14.48 -6.59
CA GLU A 140 21.04 14.93 -5.64
C GLU A 140 22.42 14.30 -5.87
N PHE A 141 22.47 13.03 -6.33
CA PHE A 141 23.72 12.26 -6.44
C PHE A 141 24.02 11.75 -7.84
N GLY A 142 23.05 11.74 -8.76
CA GLY A 142 23.17 11.12 -10.08
C GLY A 142 23.49 12.11 -11.21
N ASP A 143 24.27 13.18 -10.98
CA ASP A 143 24.54 14.16 -12.03
C ASP A 143 25.34 13.57 -13.18
N THR A 144 26.32 12.72 -12.91
CA THR A 144 27.11 12.00 -13.91
C THR A 144 26.21 11.17 -14.83
N GLU A 145 25.30 10.38 -14.25
CA GLU A 145 24.38 9.53 -15.01
C GLU A 145 23.37 10.36 -15.80
N ARG A 146 22.91 11.49 -15.25
CA ARG A 146 22.00 12.41 -15.95
C ARG A 146 22.68 13.05 -17.18
N GLN A 147 23.93 13.45 -17.08
CA GLN A 147 24.67 14.01 -18.19
C GLN A 147 25.00 12.93 -19.26
N LEU A 148 25.45 11.76 -18.80
CA LEU A 148 25.75 10.63 -19.68
C LEU A 148 24.49 10.13 -20.42
N ALA A 149 23.35 10.13 -19.75
CA ALA A 149 22.07 9.75 -20.34
C ALA A 149 21.69 10.64 -21.53
N LYS A 150 21.94 11.96 -21.44
CA LYS A 150 21.69 12.89 -22.51
C LYS A 150 22.58 12.58 -23.74
N THR A 151 23.85 12.28 -23.51
CA THR A 151 24.79 11.96 -24.61
C THR A 151 24.51 10.60 -25.25
N LYS A 152 24.04 9.63 -24.48
CA LYS A 152 23.73 8.26 -24.93
C LYS A 152 22.28 8.07 -25.39
N ASN A 153 21.46 9.13 -25.38
CA ASN A 153 20.04 9.07 -25.71
C ASN A 153 19.30 7.96 -24.95
N THR A 154 19.51 7.88 -23.61
CA THR A 154 18.91 6.92 -22.71
C THR A 154 18.40 7.63 -21.45
N SER A 155 17.83 6.91 -20.49
CA SER A 155 17.44 7.48 -19.18
C SER A 155 18.55 7.31 -18.14
N ALA A 156 18.62 8.24 -17.17
CA ALA A 156 19.55 8.11 -16.05
C ALA A 156 19.24 6.87 -15.19
N GLU A 157 17.97 6.50 -15.10
CA GLU A 157 17.52 5.29 -14.39
C GLU A 157 18.07 4.02 -15.06
N THR A 158 18.14 3.99 -16.38
CA THR A 158 18.75 2.86 -17.11
C THR A 158 20.22 2.70 -16.75
N LEU A 159 20.97 3.80 -16.64
CA LEU A 159 22.38 3.78 -16.26
C LEU A 159 22.55 3.37 -14.78
N LEU A 160 21.74 3.93 -13.87
CA LEU A 160 21.73 3.54 -12.46
C LEU A 160 21.41 2.05 -12.29
N ASN A 161 20.43 1.51 -13.04
CA ASN A 161 20.12 0.08 -13.03
C ASN A 161 21.27 -0.80 -13.51
N GLN A 162 22.13 -0.30 -14.40
CA GLN A 162 23.34 -1.03 -14.80
C GLN A 162 24.35 -1.12 -13.65
N LEU A 163 24.52 -0.03 -12.88
CA LEU A 163 25.39 -0.02 -11.69
C LEU A 163 24.91 -0.98 -10.62
N LEU A 164 23.59 -1.13 -10.42
CA LEU A 164 23.03 -2.08 -9.44
C LEU A 164 23.51 -3.53 -9.65
N ARG A 165 23.83 -3.91 -10.90
CA ARG A 165 24.29 -5.28 -11.21
C ARG A 165 25.68 -5.59 -10.66
N SER A 166 26.48 -4.58 -10.34
CA SER A 166 27.82 -4.72 -9.75
C SER A 166 27.81 -4.63 -8.22
N VAL A 167 26.67 -4.33 -7.61
CA VAL A 167 26.55 -4.20 -6.16
C VAL A 167 26.12 -5.54 -5.56
N SER A 168 26.83 -5.98 -4.53
CA SER A 168 26.46 -7.19 -3.78
C SER A 168 25.15 -7.01 -3.02
N ALA A 169 24.44 -8.11 -2.77
CA ALA A 169 23.25 -8.09 -1.93
C ALA A 169 23.62 -7.58 -0.52
N GLY A 170 22.83 -6.62 -0.01
CA GLY A 170 23.12 -5.96 1.27
C GLY A 170 24.05 -4.76 1.16
N SER A 171 24.47 -4.37 -0.07
CA SER A 171 25.25 -3.14 -0.35
C SER A 171 26.45 -2.96 0.62
N ASP A 172 27.14 -4.04 0.93
CA ASP A 172 28.29 -4.10 1.85
C ASP A 172 28.04 -3.41 3.21
N GLY A 173 26.79 -3.46 3.68
CA GLY A 173 26.35 -2.90 4.96
C GLY A 173 25.83 -1.46 4.88
N LEU A 174 25.80 -0.86 3.70
CA LEU A 174 25.18 0.46 3.52
C LEU A 174 23.67 0.37 3.71
N MET A 175 23.12 1.21 4.57
CA MET A 175 21.69 1.24 4.90
C MET A 175 21.10 2.62 4.71
N LEU A 176 19.89 2.66 4.16
CA LEU A 176 19.09 3.87 4.05
C LEU A 176 18.05 3.90 5.17
N GLN A 177 18.06 4.95 5.97
CA GLN A 177 16.98 5.29 6.91
C GLN A 177 16.00 6.22 6.19
N PRO A 178 14.81 5.76 5.79
CA PRO A 178 13.97 6.45 4.81
C PRO A 178 13.03 7.51 5.41
N TYR A 179 13.41 8.19 6.47
CA TYR A 179 12.56 9.15 7.20
C TYR A 179 12.68 10.58 6.65
N TRP A 180 12.38 10.76 5.36
CA TRP A 180 12.29 12.08 4.72
C TRP A 180 11.02 12.86 5.05
N SER A 181 10.02 12.18 5.59
CA SER A 181 8.82 12.78 6.17
C SER A 181 8.49 12.07 7.46
N PRO A 182 7.96 12.78 8.47
CA PRO A 182 7.46 12.14 9.67
C PRO A 182 6.38 11.12 9.28
N SER A 183 6.45 9.94 9.84
CA SER A 183 5.37 8.97 9.80
C SER A 183 4.37 9.27 10.92
N ASN A 184 3.14 8.80 10.76
CA ASN A 184 2.14 8.88 11.82
C ASN A 184 2.62 8.09 13.05
N GLY A 185 3.19 8.76 14.03
CA GLY A 185 3.64 8.17 15.28
C GLY A 185 5.12 8.32 15.63
N ASP A 186 5.99 8.71 14.68
CA ASP A 186 7.44 8.80 14.92
C ASP A 186 7.92 10.18 15.42
N GLY A 187 7.00 11.12 15.61
CA GLY A 187 7.32 12.51 16.00
C GLY A 187 7.96 13.32 14.86
N ASP A 188 7.97 14.64 15.01
CA ASP A 188 8.48 15.58 13.99
C ASP A 188 10.02 15.59 13.88
N GLU A 189 10.73 14.82 14.72
CA GLU A 189 12.19 14.87 14.82
C GLU A 189 12.91 13.80 13.99
N THR A 190 12.18 12.85 13.40
CA THR A 190 12.81 11.81 12.56
C THR A 190 13.40 12.42 11.29
N ARG A 191 14.59 11.98 10.94
CA ARG A 191 15.34 12.42 9.75
C ARG A 191 15.82 11.25 8.93
N GLY A 192 15.86 11.43 7.61
CA GLY A 192 16.50 10.49 6.71
C GLY A 192 18.02 10.48 6.91
N ALA A 193 18.62 9.31 6.73
CA ALA A 193 20.08 9.13 6.79
C ALA A 193 20.54 8.00 5.89
N ILE A 194 21.79 8.07 5.44
CA ILE A 194 22.51 6.96 4.84
C ILE A 194 23.65 6.64 5.79
N ILE A 195 23.70 5.40 6.27
CA ILE A 195 24.65 4.95 7.28
C ILE A 195 25.39 3.69 6.83
N GLY A 196 26.52 3.39 7.45
CA GLY A 196 27.30 2.18 7.16
C GLY A 196 28.40 2.38 6.11
N PHE A 197 28.78 3.62 5.79
CA PHE A 197 29.92 3.87 4.91
C PHE A 197 31.22 3.30 5.48
N ASN A 198 31.99 2.66 4.61
CA ASN A 198 33.33 2.21 4.87
C ASN A 198 34.20 2.43 3.60
N GLU A 199 35.42 1.99 3.63
CA GLU A 199 36.40 2.17 2.52
C GLU A 199 36.03 1.45 1.20
N LEU A 200 35.05 0.53 1.23
CA LEU A 200 34.54 -0.15 0.02
C LEU A 200 33.54 0.69 -0.77
N HIS A 201 33.02 1.75 -0.18
CA HIS A 201 32.02 2.64 -0.81
C HIS A 201 32.69 3.85 -1.45
N THR A 202 33.31 3.65 -2.60
CA THR A 202 34.04 4.70 -3.38
C THR A 202 33.30 5.07 -4.65
#